data_131467a15bb66c99ed44e3e5585f93f6
#
_entry.id   131467a15bb66c99ed44e3e5585f93f6
#
_cell.length_a   1.000
_cell.length_b   1.000
_cell.length_c   1.000
_cell.angle_alpha   90.00
_cell.angle_beta   90.00
_cell.angle_gamma   90.00
#
_symmetry.space_group_name_H-M   'P 1'
#
loop_
_entity.id
_entity.type
_entity.pdbx_description
1 polymer ?
#
loop_
_entity_poly.entity_id
_entity_poly.type
_entity_poly.pdbx_seq_one_letter_code
_entity_poly.pdbx_strand_id
1 'polypeptide(L)'
;MRLRNILMAESGANDGLGYPFLFFALYLMRLGGAQAIGTWFLMTWVYQVLLSTAIGAVTGYLARKTLRYAETAGWVDKESFLSSSITLALLLVGLCTILGTDDILCCFVAGNSFTWDDWFRVETEDTGLQETMNGLLSMSFFIYFGTIIPWSSFASEGKWQMLVAVVLIMVVRRLPILMASYRLIPAIRTWQDALFAGWFGPIGVSAVFYSIETKKQIDDHPDSNSGRVAELVYPIVCAVVFGSVIVHGVTIPLVLMGRRVKTTLSTSASSIWNQSGHSPFRNLASWYREKRQNKEPDSAQMGPPAYNTSERATPNESNQPRHIVILDSDSAK
;
A
#
# COMPACT_ATOMS: atom_id res chain seq x y z
N MET A 1 -9.32 1.42 -3.13
CA MET A 1 -8.73 0.08 -2.98
C MET A 1 -7.62 -0.23 -4.00
N ARG A 2 -7.81 -0.02 -5.31
CA ARG A 2 -6.78 -0.40 -6.33
C ARG A 2 -5.39 0.22 -6.12
N LEU A 3 -5.28 1.52 -5.87
CA LEU A 3 -3.97 2.19 -5.69
C LEU A 3 -3.21 1.67 -4.47
N ARG A 4 -3.89 1.46 -3.33
CA ARG A 4 -3.28 0.86 -2.12
C ARG A 4 -2.66 -0.51 -2.42
N ASN A 5 -3.41 -1.40 -3.08
CA ASN A 5 -2.93 -2.75 -3.38
C ASN A 5 -1.73 -2.75 -4.33
N ILE A 6 -1.72 -1.83 -5.31
CA ILE A 6 -0.59 -1.67 -6.24
C ILE A 6 0.64 -1.17 -5.50
N LEU A 7 0.50 -0.17 -4.61
CA LEU A 7 1.63 0.34 -3.82
C LEU A 7 2.19 -0.72 -2.86
N MET A 8 1.32 -1.57 -2.27
CA MET A 8 1.77 -2.69 -1.43
C MET A 8 2.51 -3.76 -2.23
N ALA A 9 1.98 -4.14 -3.39
CA ALA A 9 2.64 -5.10 -4.28
C ALA A 9 3.95 -4.54 -4.85
N GLU A 10 3.99 -3.27 -5.20
CA GLU A 10 5.20 -2.56 -5.63
C GLU A 10 6.27 -2.59 -4.54
N SER A 11 5.90 -2.29 -3.29
CA SER A 11 6.86 -2.30 -2.18
C SER A 11 7.50 -3.68 -2.00
N GLY A 12 6.69 -4.75 -1.96
CA GLY A 12 7.20 -6.10 -1.81
C GLY A 12 8.05 -6.56 -3.01
N ALA A 13 7.66 -6.20 -4.24
CA ALA A 13 8.43 -6.52 -5.43
C ALA A 13 9.76 -5.76 -5.48
N ASN A 14 9.77 -4.48 -5.10
CA ASN A 14 10.99 -3.67 -5.09
C ASN A 14 12.01 -4.18 -4.10
N ASP A 15 11.57 -4.69 -2.96
CA ASP A 15 12.46 -5.23 -1.93
C ASP A 15 13.24 -6.47 -2.44
N GLY A 16 12.61 -7.36 -3.23
CA GLY A 16 13.31 -8.47 -3.87
C GLY A 16 14.09 -8.07 -5.13
N LEU A 17 13.49 -7.26 -6.02
CA LEU A 17 14.13 -6.87 -7.27
C LEU A 17 15.27 -5.85 -7.11
N GLY A 18 15.48 -5.29 -5.94
CA GLY A 18 16.66 -4.47 -5.63
C GLY A 18 17.97 -5.25 -5.72
N TYR A 19 17.94 -6.54 -5.41
CA TYR A 19 19.09 -7.44 -5.38
C TYR A 19 19.86 -7.49 -6.71
N PRO A 20 19.24 -7.74 -7.87
CA PRO A 20 19.95 -7.76 -9.15
C PRO A 20 20.69 -6.46 -9.49
N PHE A 21 20.11 -5.32 -9.16
CA PHE A 21 20.73 -4.02 -9.44
C PHE A 21 21.95 -3.76 -8.55
N LEU A 22 21.88 -4.15 -7.28
CA LEU A 22 23.01 -4.08 -6.38
C LEU A 22 24.18 -4.93 -6.89
N PHE A 23 23.94 -6.19 -7.23
CA PHE A 23 24.97 -7.10 -7.72
C PHE A 23 25.53 -6.68 -9.07
N PHE A 24 24.73 -6.04 -9.92
CA PHE A 24 25.24 -5.45 -11.16
C PHE A 24 26.32 -4.40 -10.88
N ALA A 25 26.04 -3.48 -9.94
CA ALA A 25 27.03 -2.46 -9.54
C ALA A 25 28.30 -3.10 -8.93
N LEU A 26 28.14 -4.10 -8.06
CA LEU A 26 29.26 -4.81 -7.45
C LEU A 26 30.13 -5.55 -8.48
N TYR A 27 29.51 -6.25 -9.45
CA TYR A 27 30.27 -6.93 -10.50
C TYR A 27 30.97 -5.95 -11.45
N LEU A 28 30.35 -4.81 -11.77
CA LEU A 28 31.02 -3.77 -12.56
C LEU A 28 32.25 -3.18 -11.86
N MET A 29 32.19 -3.07 -10.54
CA MET A 29 33.35 -2.60 -9.75
C MET A 29 34.50 -3.61 -9.75
N ARG A 30 34.18 -4.92 -9.73
CA ARG A 30 35.16 -5.99 -9.58
C ARG A 30 35.74 -6.52 -10.88
N LEU A 31 34.90 -6.80 -11.87
CA LEU A 31 35.25 -7.59 -13.03
C LEU A 31 35.43 -6.78 -14.30
N GLY A 32 34.91 -5.53 -14.35
CA GLY A 32 34.90 -4.71 -15.56
C GLY A 32 33.95 -5.23 -16.64
N GLY A 33 33.54 -4.37 -17.51
CA GLY A 33 32.70 -4.46 -18.70
C GLY A 33 31.97 -5.78 -19.01
N ALA A 34 32.45 -6.48 -20.03
CA ALA A 34 31.75 -7.66 -20.58
C ALA A 34 31.67 -8.87 -19.60
N GLN A 35 32.73 -9.08 -18.81
CA GLN A 35 32.75 -10.17 -17.83
C GLN A 35 31.76 -9.93 -16.70
N ALA A 36 31.64 -8.68 -16.26
CA ALA A 36 30.65 -8.29 -15.25
C ALA A 36 29.21 -8.59 -15.70
N ILE A 37 28.86 -8.25 -16.94
CA ILE A 37 27.53 -8.49 -17.53
C ILE A 37 27.23 -10.00 -17.61
N GLY A 38 28.20 -10.80 -18.09
CA GLY A 38 28.02 -12.27 -18.18
C GLY A 38 27.81 -12.92 -16.80
N THR A 39 28.65 -12.57 -15.83
CA THR A 39 28.54 -13.08 -14.45
C THR A 39 27.24 -12.62 -13.80
N TRP A 40 26.86 -11.35 -13.97
CA TRP A 40 25.60 -10.83 -13.47
C TRP A 40 24.39 -11.57 -14.03
N PHE A 41 24.35 -11.82 -15.33
CA PHE A 41 23.24 -12.56 -15.92
C PHE A 41 23.14 -13.99 -15.39
N LEU A 42 24.25 -14.73 -15.39
CA LEU A 42 24.24 -16.13 -14.98
C LEU A 42 24.05 -16.30 -13.47
N MET A 43 24.81 -15.56 -12.65
CA MET A 43 24.76 -15.75 -11.21
C MET A 43 23.56 -15.04 -10.59
N THR A 44 23.28 -13.82 -10.99
CA THR A 44 22.18 -13.08 -10.33
C THR A 44 20.82 -13.47 -10.93
N TRP A 45 20.63 -13.40 -12.24
CA TRP A 45 19.32 -13.69 -12.81
C TRP A 45 18.98 -15.17 -12.85
N VAL A 46 19.88 -16.01 -13.34
CA VAL A 46 19.58 -17.44 -13.50
C VAL A 46 19.68 -18.15 -12.15
N TYR A 47 20.77 -17.99 -11.42
CA TYR A 47 20.95 -18.73 -10.16
C TYR A 47 20.14 -18.09 -9.02
N GLN A 48 20.32 -16.81 -8.72
CA GLN A 48 19.71 -16.21 -7.53
C GLN A 48 18.21 -15.90 -7.75
N VAL A 49 17.84 -15.17 -8.80
CA VAL A 49 16.43 -14.71 -9.02
C VAL A 49 15.52 -15.87 -9.46
N LEU A 50 15.89 -16.64 -10.49
CA LEU A 50 15.02 -17.73 -10.96
C LEU A 50 14.90 -18.87 -9.95
N LEU A 51 16.00 -19.23 -9.28
CA LEU A 51 15.97 -20.30 -8.27
C LEU A 51 15.16 -19.86 -7.05
N SER A 52 15.33 -18.63 -6.55
CA SER A 52 14.51 -18.08 -5.46
C SER A 52 13.03 -18.06 -5.82
N THR A 53 12.70 -17.64 -7.05
CA THR A 53 11.33 -17.64 -7.56
C THR A 53 10.74 -19.05 -7.60
N ALA A 54 11.51 -20.03 -8.09
CA ALA A 54 11.06 -21.43 -8.15
C ALA A 54 10.87 -22.03 -6.74
N ILE A 55 11.83 -21.82 -5.84
CA ILE A 55 11.73 -22.28 -4.45
C ILE A 55 10.52 -21.65 -3.76
N GLY A 56 10.37 -20.33 -3.87
CA GLY A 56 9.25 -19.60 -3.27
C GLY A 56 7.90 -20.09 -3.78
N ALA A 57 7.75 -20.24 -5.10
CA ALA A 57 6.51 -20.70 -5.71
C ALA A 57 6.14 -22.13 -5.25
N VAL A 58 7.10 -23.05 -5.27
CA VAL A 58 6.87 -24.45 -4.87
C VAL A 58 6.58 -24.57 -3.38
N THR A 59 7.40 -23.96 -2.53
CA THR A 59 7.22 -24.05 -1.07
C THR A 59 5.97 -23.34 -0.60
N GLY A 60 5.62 -22.17 -1.16
CA GLY A 60 4.37 -21.48 -0.86
C GLY A 60 3.14 -22.30 -1.25
N TYR A 61 3.15 -22.92 -2.44
CA TYR A 61 2.09 -23.81 -2.88
C TYR A 61 1.93 -25.03 -1.99
N LEU A 62 3.06 -25.70 -1.65
CA LEU A 62 3.04 -26.87 -0.78
C LEU A 62 2.58 -26.50 0.63
N ALA A 63 3.10 -25.42 1.20
CA ALA A 63 2.70 -24.93 2.51
C ALA A 63 1.19 -24.65 2.59
N ARG A 64 0.62 -24.00 1.57
CA ARG A 64 -0.83 -23.78 1.47
C ARG A 64 -1.61 -25.09 1.47
N LYS A 65 -1.22 -26.04 0.61
CA LYS A 65 -1.91 -27.36 0.53
C LYS A 65 -1.81 -28.12 1.85
N THR A 66 -0.63 -28.15 2.45
CA THR A 66 -0.39 -28.87 3.72
C THR A 66 -1.18 -28.24 4.86
N LEU A 67 -1.15 -26.91 4.98
CA LEU A 67 -1.89 -26.21 6.03
C LEU A 67 -3.40 -26.42 5.89
N ARG A 68 -3.92 -26.30 4.67
CA ARG A 68 -5.36 -26.52 4.41
C ARG A 68 -5.79 -27.96 4.72
N TYR A 69 -4.96 -28.94 4.38
CA TYR A 69 -5.22 -30.32 4.75
C TYR A 69 -5.19 -30.53 6.26
N ALA A 70 -4.20 -29.98 6.94
CA ALA A 70 -4.06 -30.09 8.39
C ALA A 70 -5.21 -29.40 9.15
N GLU A 71 -5.68 -28.26 8.66
CA GLU A 71 -6.87 -27.56 9.19
C GLU A 71 -8.13 -28.40 9.03
N THR A 72 -8.40 -28.92 7.81
CA THR A 72 -9.60 -29.75 7.56
C THR A 72 -9.56 -31.07 8.34
N ALA A 73 -8.37 -31.59 8.64
CA ALA A 73 -8.19 -32.77 9.47
C ALA A 73 -8.27 -32.48 10.99
N GLY A 74 -8.39 -31.23 11.40
CA GLY A 74 -8.44 -30.80 12.80
C GLY A 74 -7.11 -30.98 13.55
N TRP A 75 -5.97 -30.99 12.86
CA TRP A 75 -4.64 -31.15 13.44
C TRP A 75 -3.99 -29.84 13.89
N VAL A 76 -4.53 -28.71 13.41
CA VAL A 76 -3.96 -27.38 13.65
C VAL A 76 -4.98 -26.55 14.42
N ASP A 77 -4.54 -26.02 15.55
CA ASP A 77 -5.28 -25.02 16.33
C ASP A 77 -5.16 -23.62 15.70
N LYS A 78 -6.00 -22.69 16.14
CA LYS A 78 -6.07 -21.34 15.57
C LYS A 78 -4.75 -20.57 15.70
N GLU A 79 -4.06 -20.73 16.81
CA GLU A 79 -2.78 -20.07 17.09
C GLU A 79 -1.68 -20.55 16.13
N SER A 80 -1.59 -21.87 15.93
CA SER A 80 -0.65 -22.49 14.98
C SER A 80 -0.96 -22.12 13.54
N PHE A 81 -2.25 -22.06 13.19
CA PHE A 81 -2.71 -21.58 11.88
C PHE A 81 -2.23 -20.15 11.59
N LEU A 82 -2.42 -19.25 12.54
CA LEU A 82 -2.03 -17.84 12.41
C LEU A 82 -0.50 -17.67 12.32
N SER A 83 0.27 -18.48 13.04
CA SER A 83 1.74 -18.41 13.04
C SER A 83 2.39 -19.08 11.83
N SER A 84 1.63 -19.81 11.02
CA SER A 84 2.14 -20.56 9.86
C SER A 84 2.86 -19.69 8.82
N SER A 85 2.38 -18.47 8.58
CA SER A 85 3.00 -17.53 7.64
C SER A 85 4.40 -17.08 8.11
N ILE A 86 4.57 -16.85 9.40
CA ILE A 86 5.85 -16.46 10.01
C ILE A 86 6.82 -17.65 9.94
N THR A 87 6.34 -18.84 10.27
CA THR A 87 7.13 -20.07 10.20
C THR A 87 7.62 -20.35 8.77
N LEU A 88 6.73 -20.15 7.77
CA LEU A 88 7.09 -20.26 6.36
C LEU A 88 8.19 -19.26 5.98
N ALA A 89 8.04 -18.00 6.38
CA ALA A 89 9.04 -16.97 6.09
C ALA A 89 10.42 -17.31 6.71
N LEU A 90 10.46 -17.73 7.98
CA LEU A 90 11.70 -18.11 8.65
C LEU A 90 12.36 -19.35 8.00
N LEU A 91 11.55 -20.34 7.61
CA LEU A 91 12.02 -21.51 6.88
C LEU A 91 12.70 -21.10 5.56
N LEU A 92 12.05 -20.20 4.81
CA LEU A 92 12.57 -19.75 3.52
C LEU A 92 13.82 -18.91 3.64
N VAL A 93 13.88 -17.99 4.61
CA VAL A 93 15.11 -17.22 4.89
C VAL A 93 16.26 -18.18 5.20
N GLY A 94 16.06 -19.17 6.09
CA GLY A 94 17.09 -20.16 6.41
C GLY A 94 17.52 -21.00 5.20
N LEU A 95 16.58 -21.47 4.40
CA LEU A 95 16.85 -22.25 3.18
C LEU A 95 17.63 -21.44 2.14
N CYS A 96 17.18 -20.22 1.85
CA CYS A 96 17.84 -19.34 0.87
C CYS A 96 19.24 -18.91 1.33
N THR A 97 19.43 -18.67 2.62
CA THR A 97 20.76 -18.38 3.19
C THR A 97 21.73 -19.52 2.96
N ILE A 98 21.31 -20.78 3.16
CA ILE A 98 22.15 -21.98 2.92
C ILE A 98 22.47 -22.12 1.42
N LEU A 99 21.50 -21.84 0.55
CA LEU A 99 21.67 -21.95 -0.90
C LEU A 99 22.39 -20.74 -1.52
N GLY A 100 22.54 -19.62 -0.81
CA GLY A 100 23.11 -18.38 -1.33
C GLY A 100 22.23 -17.71 -2.37
N THR A 101 20.91 -17.81 -2.23
CA THR A 101 19.91 -17.22 -3.12
C THR A 101 19.19 -16.03 -2.46
N ASP A 102 18.40 -15.28 -3.22
CA ASP A 102 17.66 -14.12 -2.72
C ASP A 102 16.48 -14.55 -1.83
N ASP A 103 16.64 -14.40 -0.53
CA ASP A 103 15.65 -14.75 0.49
C ASP A 103 14.42 -13.82 0.49
N ILE A 104 14.59 -12.52 0.24
CA ILE A 104 13.50 -11.56 0.20
C ILE A 104 12.58 -11.86 -0.98
N LEU A 105 13.14 -12.06 -2.17
CA LEU A 105 12.37 -12.42 -3.35
C LEU A 105 11.66 -13.78 -3.16
N CYS A 106 12.36 -14.77 -2.59
CA CYS A 106 11.79 -16.06 -2.30
C CYS A 106 10.58 -15.96 -1.38
N CYS A 107 10.68 -15.22 -0.28
CA CYS A 107 9.57 -14.97 0.65
C CYS A 107 8.40 -14.24 -0.01
N PHE A 108 8.68 -13.25 -0.86
CA PHE A 108 7.66 -12.53 -1.61
C PHE A 108 6.88 -13.45 -2.55
N VAL A 109 7.58 -14.27 -3.33
CA VAL A 109 6.95 -15.21 -4.26
C VAL A 109 6.19 -16.30 -3.50
N ALA A 110 6.76 -16.80 -2.41
CA ALA A 110 6.09 -17.79 -1.56
C ALA A 110 4.81 -17.22 -0.93
N GLY A 111 4.82 -16.00 -0.45
CA GLY A 111 3.63 -15.33 0.07
C GLY A 111 2.53 -15.21 -0.99
N ASN A 112 2.87 -14.81 -2.22
CA ASN A 112 1.94 -14.78 -3.34
C ASN A 112 1.38 -16.16 -3.69
N SER A 113 2.24 -17.20 -3.72
CA SER A 113 1.82 -18.57 -4.00
C SER A 113 0.98 -19.17 -2.88
N PHE A 114 1.29 -18.83 -1.64
CA PHE A 114 0.56 -19.27 -0.44
C PHE A 114 -0.84 -18.64 -0.37
N THR A 115 -0.99 -17.37 -0.76
CA THR A 115 -2.28 -16.65 -0.72
C THR A 115 -3.01 -16.60 -2.07
N TRP A 116 -2.61 -17.41 -3.04
CA TRP A 116 -3.09 -17.35 -4.41
C TRP A 116 -4.63 -17.45 -4.56
N ASP A 117 -5.28 -18.22 -3.70
CA ASP A 117 -6.74 -18.41 -3.68
C ASP A 117 -7.46 -17.59 -2.61
N ASP A 118 -6.79 -16.61 -2.02
CA ASP A 118 -7.29 -15.74 -0.94
C ASP A 118 -7.79 -16.46 0.33
N TRP A 119 -7.76 -17.79 0.38
CA TRP A 119 -8.29 -18.55 1.52
C TRP A 119 -7.65 -18.15 2.85
N PHE A 120 -6.32 -18.16 2.95
CA PHE A 120 -5.61 -17.80 4.18
C PHE A 120 -5.89 -16.35 4.59
N ARG A 121 -5.97 -15.43 3.61
CA ARG A 121 -6.27 -14.03 3.86
C ARG A 121 -7.67 -13.82 4.44
N VAL A 122 -8.67 -14.54 3.92
CA VAL A 122 -10.06 -14.47 4.39
C VAL A 122 -10.16 -15.03 5.82
N GLU A 123 -9.55 -16.19 6.10
CA GLU A 123 -9.57 -16.80 7.43
C GLU A 123 -8.84 -15.98 8.51
N THR A 124 -7.88 -15.12 8.11
CA THR A 124 -7.10 -14.30 9.04
C THR A 124 -7.52 -12.83 9.09
N GLU A 125 -8.46 -12.38 8.23
CA GLU A 125 -8.84 -10.97 8.10
C GLU A 125 -9.36 -10.38 9.42
N ASP A 126 -10.17 -11.15 10.15
CA ASP A 126 -10.78 -10.70 11.41
C ASP A 126 -9.79 -10.64 12.59
N THR A 127 -8.62 -11.24 12.47
CA THR A 127 -7.69 -11.35 13.61
C THR A 127 -6.78 -10.14 13.76
N GLY A 128 -6.57 -9.35 12.71
CA GLY A 128 -5.63 -8.22 12.70
C GLY A 128 -4.17 -8.61 13.01
N LEU A 129 -3.86 -9.92 13.00
CA LEU A 129 -2.54 -10.44 13.41
C LEU A 129 -1.42 -9.89 12.52
N GLN A 130 -1.62 -9.91 11.19
CA GLN A 130 -0.61 -9.44 10.24
C GLN A 130 -0.29 -7.96 10.43
N GLU A 131 -1.32 -7.12 10.68
CA GLU A 131 -1.14 -5.70 10.94
C GLU A 131 -0.38 -5.48 12.25
N THR A 132 -0.73 -6.22 13.30
CA THR A 132 -0.07 -6.15 14.62
C THR A 132 1.40 -6.59 14.52
N MET A 133 1.67 -7.72 13.87
CA MET A 133 3.05 -8.23 13.68
C MET A 133 3.90 -7.26 12.85
N ASN A 134 3.36 -6.74 11.76
CA ASN A 134 4.05 -5.74 10.94
C ASN A 134 4.36 -4.47 11.74
N GLY A 135 3.41 -4.01 12.55
CA GLY A 135 3.61 -2.87 13.44
C GLY A 135 4.70 -3.10 14.47
N LEU A 136 4.70 -4.24 15.16
CA LEU A 136 5.70 -4.61 16.16
C LEU A 136 7.10 -4.75 15.55
N LEU A 137 7.22 -5.47 14.44
CA LEU A 137 8.50 -5.67 13.75
C LEU A 137 9.06 -4.35 13.22
N SER A 138 8.22 -3.52 12.63
CA SER A 138 8.63 -2.19 12.15
C SER A 138 9.08 -1.30 13.29
N MET A 139 8.33 -1.25 14.40
CA MET A 139 8.71 -0.47 15.58
C MET A 139 10.03 -0.95 16.17
N SER A 140 10.19 -2.26 16.35
CA SER A 140 11.42 -2.87 16.88
C SER A 140 12.62 -2.55 15.99
N PHE A 141 12.44 -2.67 14.67
CA PHE A 141 13.50 -2.34 13.73
C PHE A 141 13.90 -0.87 13.82
N PHE A 142 12.96 0.07 13.81
CA PHE A 142 13.30 1.50 13.83
C PHE A 142 13.88 1.96 15.17
N ILE A 143 13.49 1.34 16.30
CA ILE A 143 14.15 1.57 17.59
C ILE A 143 15.61 1.10 17.52
N TYR A 144 15.84 -0.12 17.06
CA TYR A 144 17.20 -0.67 16.88
C TYR A 144 18.01 0.17 15.89
N PHE A 145 17.43 0.51 14.74
CA PHE A 145 18.06 1.35 13.72
C PHE A 145 18.56 2.67 14.31
N GLY A 146 17.75 3.33 15.16
CA GLY A 146 18.14 4.57 15.84
C GLY A 146 19.42 4.44 16.69
N THR A 147 19.70 3.25 17.21
CA THR A 147 20.91 2.99 18.02
C THR A 147 22.15 2.72 17.19
N ILE A 148 21.99 2.18 15.98
CA ILE A 148 23.13 1.79 15.11
C ILE A 148 23.50 2.86 14.08
N ILE A 149 22.78 3.98 14.03
CA ILE A 149 23.11 5.10 13.11
C ILE A 149 24.53 5.63 13.45
N PRO A 150 25.42 5.70 12.44
CA PRO A 150 26.78 6.20 12.64
C PRO A 150 26.83 7.73 12.66
N TRP A 151 26.35 8.35 13.75
CA TRP A 151 26.29 9.82 13.91
C TRP A 151 27.61 10.53 13.71
N SER A 152 28.72 9.89 14.12
CA SER A 152 30.08 10.42 13.95
C SER A 152 30.46 10.56 12.48
N SER A 153 30.07 9.59 11.64
CA SER A 153 30.36 9.62 10.21
C SER A 153 29.60 10.73 9.48
N PHE A 154 28.41 11.09 9.95
CA PHE A 154 27.66 12.23 9.39
C PHE A 154 28.37 13.56 9.61
N ALA A 155 29.17 13.65 10.66
CA ALA A 155 29.91 14.86 10.97
C ALA A 155 31.23 14.98 10.21
N SER A 156 31.89 13.84 9.92
CA SER A 156 33.22 13.77 9.27
C SER A 156 33.18 13.86 7.75
N GLU A 157 32.15 13.30 7.10
CA GLU A 157 32.07 13.19 5.64
C GLU A 157 31.48 14.44 4.92
N GLY A 158 31.23 15.51 5.66
CA GLY A 158 30.66 16.75 5.11
C GLY A 158 29.15 16.85 5.24
N LYS A 159 28.68 17.56 6.27
CA LYS A 159 27.25 17.70 6.63
C LYS A 159 26.35 18.17 5.49
N TRP A 160 26.85 19.12 4.68
CA TRP A 160 26.07 19.67 3.55
C TRP A 160 25.97 18.71 2.38
N GLN A 161 27.02 17.98 2.07
CA GLN A 161 27.03 17.01 1.00
C GLN A 161 26.06 15.85 1.29
N MET A 162 26.05 15.38 2.55
CA MET A 162 25.10 14.36 3.02
C MET A 162 23.66 14.86 2.93
N LEU A 163 23.38 16.06 3.42
CA LEU A 163 22.04 16.65 3.34
C LEU A 163 21.56 16.83 1.91
N VAL A 164 22.42 17.36 1.03
CA VAL A 164 22.12 17.50 -0.40
C VAL A 164 21.86 16.14 -1.05
N ALA A 165 22.66 15.13 -0.74
CA ALA A 165 22.46 13.78 -1.25
C ALA A 165 21.11 13.21 -0.83
N VAL A 166 20.74 13.35 0.47
CA VAL A 166 19.44 12.90 0.99
C VAL A 166 18.28 13.59 0.24
N VAL A 167 18.31 14.91 0.13
CA VAL A 167 17.25 15.66 -0.56
C VAL A 167 17.17 15.29 -2.04
N LEU A 168 18.33 15.20 -2.71
CA LEU A 168 18.40 14.85 -4.14
C LEU A 168 17.82 13.44 -4.38
N ILE A 169 18.23 12.45 -3.59
CA ILE A 169 17.74 11.08 -3.71
C ILE A 169 16.22 11.04 -3.47
N MET A 170 15.71 11.71 -2.44
CA MET A 170 14.29 11.72 -2.13
C MET A 170 13.43 12.32 -3.24
N VAL A 171 13.90 13.41 -3.87
CA VAL A 171 13.15 14.10 -4.92
C VAL A 171 13.30 13.39 -6.27
N VAL A 172 14.52 13.02 -6.65
CA VAL A 172 14.82 12.53 -8.02
C VAL A 172 14.47 11.05 -8.21
N ARG A 173 14.54 10.25 -7.14
CA ARG A 173 14.37 8.80 -7.21
C ARG A 173 13.05 8.36 -7.85
N ARG A 174 11.93 9.00 -7.50
CA ARG A 174 10.59 8.52 -7.85
C ARG A 174 9.69 9.58 -8.47
N LEU A 175 9.71 10.79 -7.93
CA LEU A 175 8.78 11.85 -8.29
C LEU A 175 8.80 12.20 -9.78
N PRO A 176 9.96 12.46 -10.44
CA PRO A 176 9.98 12.82 -11.84
C PRO A 176 9.48 11.71 -12.76
N ILE A 177 9.83 10.45 -12.46
CA ILE A 177 9.44 9.29 -13.27
C ILE A 177 7.93 9.09 -13.21
N LEU A 178 7.33 9.15 -12.03
CA LEU A 178 5.88 9.01 -11.88
C LEU A 178 5.12 10.20 -12.49
N MET A 179 5.64 11.41 -12.36
CA MET A 179 5.05 12.58 -13.02
C MET A 179 5.12 12.52 -14.54
N ALA A 180 6.17 11.93 -15.10
CA ALA A 180 6.31 11.75 -16.55
C ALA A 180 5.43 10.61 -17.09
N SER A 181 5.31 9.52 -16.31
CA SER A 181 4.69 8.27 -16.76
C SER A 181 3.25 8.05 -16.27
N TYR A 182 2.65 8.97 -15.46
CA TYR A 182 1.35 8.72 -14.84
C TYR A 182 0.22 8.41 -15.83
N ARG A 183 0.29 8.97 -17.06
CA ARG A 183 -0.71 8.70 -18.11
C ARG A 183 -0.64 7.27 -18.65
N LEU A 184 0.50 6.59 -18.48
CA LEU A 184 0.70 5.20 -18.91
C LEU A 184 0.22 4.20 -17.85
N ILE A 185 -0.01 4.64 -16.61
CA ILE A 185 -0.39 3.79 -15.48
C ILE A 185 -1.90 3.89 -15.25
N PRO A 186 -2.70 2.84 -15.58
CA PRO A 186 -4.16 2.91 -15.49
C PRO A 186 -4.71 3.14 -14.06
N ALA A 187 -3.88 2.88 -13.04
CA ALA A 187 -4.25 3.07 -11.63
C ALA A 187 -4.12 4.51 -11.16
N ILE A 188 -3.30 5.33 -11.83
CA ILE A 188 -3.05 6.73 -11.51
C ILE A 188 -3.86 7.57 -12.49
N ARG A 189 -4.96 8.15 -12.02
CA ARG A 189 -5.91 8.85 -12.89
C ARG A 189 -5.62 10.34 -13.03
N THR A 190 -5.04 10.95 -12.00
CA THR A 190 -4.79 12.39 -11.94
C THR A 190 -3.33 12.68 -11.66
N TRP A 191 -2.88 13.89 -12.07
CA TRP A 191 -1.53 14.34 -11.73
C TRP A 191 -1.31 14.48 -10.21
N GLN A 192 -2.40 14.71 -9.46
CA GLN A 192 -2.38 14.76 -7.99
C GLN A 192 -2.11 13.38 -7.39
N ASP A 193 -2.70 12.32 -7.95
CA ASP A 193 -2.42 10.93 -7.55
C ASP A 193 -0.96 10.57 -7.87
N ALA A 194 -0.44 11.04 -9.02
CA ALA A 194 0.96 10.84 -9.40
C ALA A 194 1.91 11.56 -8.46
N LEU A 195 1.61 12.80 -8.09
CA LEU A 195 2.38 13.57 -7.12
C LEU A 195 2.36 12.89 -5.75
N PHE A 196 1.18 12.45 -5.30
CA PHE A 196 1.04 11.73 -4.04
C PHE A 196 1.83 10.42 -4.06
N ALA A 197 1.64 9.57 -5.08
CA ALA A 197 2.34 8.31 -5.20
C ALA A 197 3.86 8.50 -5.38
N GLY A 198 4.28 9.56 -6.06
CA GLY A 198 5.68 9.92 -6.24
C GLY A 198 6.35 10.41 -4.97
N TRP A 199 5.63 11.17 -4.16
CA TRP A 199 6.13 11.67 -2.88
C TRP A 199 6.12 10.57 -1.81
N PHE A 200 5.03 9.83 -1.63
CA PHE A 200 4.90 8.78 -0.62
C PHE A 200 5.54 7.47 -1.05
N GLY A 201 6.86 7.45 -1.08
CA GLY A 201 7.68 6.26 -1.26
C GLY A 201 8.80 6.23 -0.22
N PRO A 202 8.51 5.93 1.07
CA PRO A 202 9.53 5.92 2.11
C PRO A 202 10.62 4.89 1.79
N ILE A 203 11.85 5.21 2.19
CA ILE A 203 12.99 4.31 2.14
C ILE A 203 13.08 3.69 3.53
N GLY A 204 13.13 2.37 3.62
CA GLY A 204 12.99 1.64 4.88
C GLY A 204 14.05 0.57 5.10
N VAL A 205 13.60 -0.54 5.68
CA VAL A 205 14.41 -1.67 6.16
C VAL A 205 15.29 -2.27 5.06
N SER A 206 14.74 -2.48 3.88
CA SER A 206 15.44 -3.10 2.75
C SER A 206 16.69 -2.32 2.32
N ALA A 207 16.64 -0.99 2.38
CA ALA A 207 17.83 -0.19 2.07
C ALA A 207 18.98 -0.42 3.06
N VAL A 208 18.65 -0.53 4.36
CA VAL A 208 19.66 -0.86 5.39
C VAL A 208 20.19 -2.27 5.17
N PHE A 209 19.32 -3.25 4.90
CA PHE A 209 19.72 -4.62 4.56
C PHE A 209 20.70 -4.66 3.39
N TYR A 210 20.38 -4.01 2.27
CA TYR A 210 21.26 -3.97 1.11
C TYR A 210 22.58 -3.23 1.37
N SER A 211 22.60 -2.25 2.26
CA SER A 211 23.86 -1.59 2.63
C SER A 211 24.78 -2.51 3.43
N ILE A 212 24.22 -3.33 4.30
CA ILE A 212 24.97 -4.34 5.08
C ILE A 212 25.45 -5.44 4.16
N GLU A 213 24.59 -5.93 3.25
CA GLU A 213 24.97 -6.95 2.26
C GLU A 213 26.08 -6.43 1.32
N THR A 214 26.00 -5.18 0.89
CA THR A 214 27.04 -4.53 0.10
C THR A 214 28.38 -4.56 0.83
N LYS A 215 28.37 -4.15 2.11
CA LYS A 215 29.59 -4.14 2.91
C LYS A 215 30.16 -5.54 3.05
N LYS A 216 29.34 -6.53 3.37
CA LYS A 216 29.74 -7.93 3.47
C LYS A 216 30.37 -8.43 2.17
N GLN A 217 29.74 -8.18 1.03
CA GLN A 217 30.24 -8.59 -0.27
C GLN A 217 31.58 -7.93 -0.64
N ILE A 218 31.83 -6.70 -0.19
CA ILE A 218 33.11 -6.02 -0.37
C ILE A 218 34.17 -6.60 0.59
N ASP A 219 33.81 -6.83 1.85
CA ASP A 219 34.72 -7.39 2.85
C ASP A 219 35.16 -8.84 2.51
N ASP A 220 34.24 -9.66 1.96
CA ASP A 220 34.53 -11.02 1.51
C ASP A 220 35.46 -11.06 0.27
N HIS A 221 35.50 -9.95 -0.49
CA HIS A 221 36.30 -9.85 -1.72
C HIS A 221 36.95 -8.47 -1.81
N PRO A 222 38.01 -8.23 -1.05
CA PRO A 222 38.65 -6.92 -0.99
C PRO A 222 39.40 -6.60 -2.29
N ASP A 223 38.95 -5.55 -2.97
CA ASP A 223 39.67 -4.95 -4.11
C ASP A 223 40.29 -3.61 -3.71
N SER A 224 41.36 -3.20 -4.38
CA SER A 224 42.09 -1.97 -4.06
C SER A 224 41.26 -0.68 -4.13
N ASN A 225 40.15 -0.67 -4.86
CA ASN A 225 39.25 0.48 -5.03
C ASN A 225 37.97 0.40 -4.20
N SER A 226 37.67 -0.72 -3.55
CA SER A 226 36.37 -0.95 -2.89
C SER A 226 36.33 -0.48 -1.43
N GLY A 227 37.50 -0.25 -0.79
CA GLY A 227 37.57 0.11 0.64
C GLY A 227 36.79 1.37 0.99
N ARG A 228 36.94 2.44 0.19
CA ARG A 228 36.19 3.69 0.41
C ARG A 228 34.68 3.55 0.21
N VAL A 229 34.26 2.70 -0.72
CA VAL A 229 32.82 2.42 -0.94
C VAL A 229 32.24 1.67 0.26
N ALA A 230 32.94 0.68 0.79
CA ALA A 230 32.52 -0.06 2.00
C ALA A 230 32.33 0.87 3.23
N GLU A 231 33.20 1.86 3.36
CA GLU A 231 33.13 2.84 4.46
C GLU A 231 31.95 3.82 4.30
N LEU A 232 31.63 4.22 3.05
CA LEU A 232 30.64 5.26 2.77
C LEU A 232 29.23 4.77 2.58
N VAL A 233 29.02 3.56 2.05
CA VAL A 233 27.68 3.05 1.68
C VAL A 233 26.75 3.02 2.88
N TYR A 234 27.18 2.43 4.00
CA TYR A 234 26.35 2.29 5.19
C TYR A 234 25.96 3.65 5.81
N PRO A 235 26.89 4.61 6.06
CA PRO A 235 26.52 5.93 6.54
C PRO A 235 25.57 6.70 5.61
N ILE A 236 25.82 6.66 4.30
CA ILE A 236 24.95 7.36 3.32
C ILE A 236 23.53 6.78 3.35
N VAL A 237 23.41 5.46 3.31
CA VAL A 237 22.10 4.80 3.36
C VAL A 237 21.38 5.09 4.69
N CYS A 238 22.10 5.04 5.83
CA CYS A 238 21.52 5.43 7.11
C CYS A 238 21.00 6.87 7.12
N ALA A 239 21.76 7.82 6.54
CA ALA A 239 21.32 9.21 6.44
C ALA A 239 20.06 9.35 5.56
N VAL A 240 20.00 8.63 4.43
CA VAL A 240 18.85 8.66 3.52
C VAL A 240 17.62 8.05 4.19
N VAL A 241 17.76 6.91 4.88
CA VAL A 241 16.66 6.26 5.62
C VAL A 241 16.17 7.17 6.74
N PHE A 242 17.07 7.73 7.53
CA PHE A 242 16.73 8.67 8.61
C PHE A 242 16.00 9.90 8.07
N GLY A 243 16.52 10.53 7.02
CA GLY A 243 15.86 11.65 6.34
C GLY A 243 14.49 11.29 5.78
N SER A 244 14.36 10.10 5.22
CA SER A 244 13.08 9.56 4.71
C SER A 244 12.05 9.41 5.83
N VAL A 245 12.42 8.86 6.96
CA VAL A 245 11.54 8.70 8.14
C VAL A 245 11.04 10.05 8.64
N ILE A 246 11.94 11.03 8.77
CA ILE A 246 11.56 12.38 9.21
C ILE A 246 10.61 13.03 8.21
N VAL A 247 10.99 13.08 6.94
CA VAL A 247 10.21 13.77 5.90
C VAL A 247 8.83 13.17 5.76
N HIS A 248 8.72 11.85 5.63
CA HIS A 248 7.42 11.18 5.47
C HIS A 248 6.62 11.16 6.78
N GLY A 249 7.29 10.97 7.91
CA GLY A 249 6.66 11.01 9.24
C GLY A 249 6.01 12.35 9.56
N VAL A 250 6.66 13.47 9.17
CA VAL A 250 6.12 14.82 9.36
C VAL A 250 5.06 15.17 8.30
N THR A 251 5.26 14.71 7.06
CA THR A 251 4.33 15.05 5.95
C THR A 251 2.93 14.47 6.16
N ILE A 252 2.80 13.26 6.72
CA ILE A 252 1.48 12.64 6.93
C ILE A 252 0.60 13.47 7.88
N PRO A 253 1.03 13.83 9.09
CA PRO A 253 0.26 14.71 9.97
C PRO A 253 -0.08 16.06 9.34
N LEU A 254 0.87 16.67 8.64
CA LEU A 254 0.65 17.96 7.97
C LEU A 254 -0.44 17.90 6.90
N VAL A 255 -0.43 16.85 6.07
CA VAL A 255 -1.47 16.64 5.04
C VAL A 255 -2.84 16.39 5.69
N LEU A 256 -2.90 15.62 6.77
CA LEU A 256 -4.13 15.35 7.51
C LEU A 256 -4.67 16.62 8.18
N MET A 257 -3.80 17.41 8.80
CA MET A 257 -4.17 18.71 9.38
C MET A 257 -4.68 19.67 8.30
N GLY A 258 -4.00 19.77 7.18
CA GLY A 258 -4.42 20.61 6.05
C GLY A 258 -5.81 20.24 5.51
N ARG A 259 -6.11 18.93 5.43
CA ARG A 259 -7.46 18.46 5.04
C ARG A 259 -8.51 18.82 6.07
N ARG A 260 -8.24 18.68 7.36
CA ARG A 260 -9.16 19.06 8.46
C ARG A 260 -9.44 20.56 8.46
N VAL A 261 -8.41 21.38 8.33
CA VAL A 261 -8.55 22.84 8.23
C VAL A 261 -9.40 23.23 7.03
N LYS A 262 -9.16 22.61 5.86
CA LYS A 262 -9.92 22.88 4.65
C LYS A 262 -11.42 22.51 4.79
N THR A 263 -11.72 21.36 5.40
CA THR A 263 -13.10 20.94 5.70
C THR A 263 -13.77 21.89 6.71
N THR A 264 -13.07 22.26 7.78
CA THR A 264 -13.62 23.19 8.80
C THR A 264 -13.89 24.56 8.20
N LEU A 265 -12.96 25.11 7.41
CA LEU A 265 -13.16 26.39 6.72
C LEU A 265 -14.30 26.32 5.70
N SER A 266 -14.41 25.24 4.93
CA SER A 266 -15.49 25.03 3.97
C SER A 266 -16.85 24.91 4.68
N THR A 267 -16.92 24.20 5.79
CA THR A 267 -18.15 24.06 6.59
C THR A 267 -18.51 25.38 7.27
N SER A 268 -17.53 26.12 7.79
CA SER A 268 -17.76 27.43 8.39
C SER A 268 -18.18 28.46 7.34
N ALA A 269 -17.59 28.45 6.16
CA ALA A 269 -18.00 29.32 5.06
C ALA A 269 -19.43 29.02 4.58
N SER A 270 -19.80 27.73 4.46
CA SER A 270 -21.15 27.34 4.07
C SER A 270 -22.18 27.65 5.16
N SER A 271 -21.83 27.57 6.45
CA SER A 271 -22.72 27.95 7.55
C SER A 271 -22.90 29.47 7.64
N ILE A 272 -21.86 30.26 7.39
CA ILE A 272 -21.95 31.73 7.31
C ILE A 272 -22.82 32.16 6.13
N TRP A 273 -22.69 31.52 4.96
CA TRP A 273 -23.56 31.76 3.81
C TRP A 273 -25.03 31.38 4.05
N ASN A 274 -25.27 30.31 4.81
CA ASN A 274 -26.61 29.87 5.15
C ASN A 274 -27.22 30.71 6.28
N GLN A 275 -26.43 31.28 7.19
CA GLN A 275 -26.89 32.18 8.25
C GLN A 275 -27.12 33.62 7.76
N SER A 276 -26.39 34.04 6.75
CA SER A 276 -26.69 35.32 6.05
C SER A 276 -27.83 35.14 5.03
N GLY A 277 -28.91 34.46 5.42
CA GLY A 277 -30.11 34.17 4.62
C GLY A 277 -30.93 35.34 4.19
N HIS A 278 -30.29 36.45 3.82
CA HIS A 278 -30.85 37.57 3.09
C HIS A 278 -30.21 37.65 1.72
N SER A 279 -30.60 36.73 0.82
CA SER A 279 -30.40 37.05 -0.59
C SER A 279 -31.51 38.04 -0.98
N PRO A 280 -31.20 39.27 -1.39
CA PRO A 280 -32.19 40.23 -1.83
C PRO A 280 -33.00 39.73 -3.03
N PHE A 281 -32.52 38.72 -3.74
CA PHE A 281 -33.20 38.12 -4.89
C PHE A 281 -34.33 37.12 -4.50
N ARG A 282 -34.31 36.54 -3.30
CA ARG A 282 -35.39 35.63 -2.86
C ARG A 282 -36.65 36.39 -2.48
N ASN A 283 -36.49 37.59 -1.93
CA ASN A 283 -37.60 38.46 -1.62
C ASN A 283 -38.20 39.12 -2.89
N LEU A 284 -37.40 39.35 -3.93
CA LEU A 284 -37.88 39.85 -5.20
C LEU A 284 -38.72 38.78 -5.93
N ALA A 285 -38.33 37.54 -5.92
CA ALA A 285 -39.04 36.43 -6.57
C ALA A 285 -40.38 36.10 -5.87
N SER A 286 -40.45 36.19 -4.53
CA SER A 286 -41.71 36.06 -3.79
C SER A 286 -42.65 37.24 -4.02
N TRP A 287 -42.11 38.46 -4.04
CA TRP A 287 -42.89 39.68 -4.35
C TRP A 287 -43.45 39.66 -5.78
N TYR A 288 -42.70 39.21 -6.79
CA TYR A 288 -43.20 39.04 -8.17
C TYR A 288 -44.25 37.94 -8.27
N ARG A 289 -44.19 36.88 -7.48
CA ARG A 289 -45.20 35.81 -7.45
C ARG A 289 -46.49 36.27 -6.80
N GLU A 290 -46.41 37.02 -5.72
CA GLU A 290 -47.56 37.62 -5.02
C GLU A 290 -48.28 38.70 -5.86
N LYS A 291 -47.51 39.52 -6.60
CA LYS A 291 -48.05 40.52 -7.51
C LYS A 291 -48.71 39.91 -8.74
N ARG A 292 -48.36 38.69 -9.14
CA ARG A 292 -48.99 37.96 -10.24
C ARG A 292 -50.30 37.31 -9.83
N GLN A 293 -50.39 36.83 -8.61
CA GLN A 293 -51.62 36.28 -8.04
C GLN A 293 -52.70 37.32 -7.76
N ASN A 294 -52.31 38.55 -7.43
CA ASN A 294 -53.24 39.64 -7.20
C ASN A 294 -53.67 40.37 -8.49
N LYS A 295 -53.30 39.91 -9.68
CA LYS A 295 -53.60 40.54 -10.96
C LYS A 295 -54.55 39.74 -11.86
N GLU A 296 -55.07 38.58 -11.39
CA GLU A 296 -56.17 37.92 -12.10
C GLU A 296 -57.50 38.38 -11.53
N PRO A 297 -58.33 39.12 -12.34
CA PRO A 297 -59.68 39.48 -11.94
C PRO A 297 -60.57 38.23 -12.06
N ASP A 298 -61.48 38.17 -11.09
CA ASP A 298 -62.67 37.32 -11.08
C ASP A 298 -63.36 37.31 -12.46
N SER A 299 -63.32 36.18 -13.14
CA SER A 299 -64.29 35.92 -14.19
C SER A 299 -64.47 34.42 -14.39
N ALA A 300 -65.69 34.03 -14.23
CA ALA A 300 -66.38 32.85 -14.71
C ALA A 300 -66.55 31.69 -13.73
N GLN A 301 -67.50 31.82 -12.85
CA GLN A 301 -68.42 30.76 -12.55
C GLN A 301 -69.17 30.38 -13.83
N MET A 302 -69.04 29.17 -14.34
CA MET A 302 -70.08 28.42 -15.06
C MET A 302 -69.59 26.98 -15.20
N GLY A 303 -70.25 26.08 -14.45
CA GLY A 303 -70.06 24.65 -14.63
C GLY A 303 -70.93 24.08 -15.76
N PRO A 304 -70.53 23.01 -16.38
CA PRO A 304 -71.44 22.12 -17.08
C PRO A 304 -71.74 20.86 -16.29
N PRO A 305 -72.81 20.12 -16.61
CA PRO A 305 -73.54 19.27 -15.67
C PRO A 305 -72.96 17.88 -15.52
N ALA A 306 -73.41 17.26 -14.40
CA ALA A 306 -73.14 15.88 -14.01
C ALA A 306 -73.58 14.84 -15.06
N TYR A 307 -72.71 13.90 -15.29
CA TYR A 307 -73.12 12.61 -15.86
C TYR A 307 -72.74 11.46 -14.87
N ASN A 308 -73.80 10.84 -14.40
CA ASN A 308 -73.80 9.70 -13.51
C ASN A 308 -73.57 8.43 -14.34
N THR A 309 -72.60 7.63 -14.02
CA THR A 309 -72.66 6.19 -14.26
C THR A 309 -71.89 5.45 -13.20
N SER A 310 -72.68 4.75 -12.45
CA SER A 310 -72.39 3.69 -11.49
C SER A 310 -71.66 2.48 -12.05
N GLU A 311 -71.09 1.74 -11.11
CA GLU A 311 -70.65 0.32 -11.17
C GLU A 311 -69.18 0.14 -11.58
N ARG A 312 -68.36 -0.45 -10.80
CA ARG A 312 -68.40 -1.69 -10.04
C ARG A 312 -67.15 -1.80 -9.13
N ALA A 313 -67.36 -2.13 -7.90
CA ALA A 313 -66.36 -2.51 -6.92
C ALA A 313 -65.84 -3.92 -7.22
N THR A 314 -64.55 -4.16 -6.90
CA THR A 314 -64.09 -5.34 -6.19
C THR A 314 -62.66 -5.15 -5.73
N PRO A 315 -62.22 -5.89 -4.69
CA PRO A 315 -61.40 -5.31 -3.65
C PRO A 315 -59.93 -5.82 -3.63
N ASN A 316 -59.13 -4.99 -3.11
CA ASN A 316 -58.07 -5.12 -2.12
C ASN A 316 -57.53 -6.52 -1.77
N GLU A 317 -56.23 -6.74 -1.96
CA GLU A 317 -55.39 -7.66 -1.20
C GLU A 317 -54.05 -7.03 -0.93
N SER A 318 -53.89 -6.45 0.19
CA SER A 318 -53.06 -6.66 1.39
C SER A 318 -51.61 -7.08 1.16
N ASN A 319 -50.72 -6.12 1.42
CA ASN A 319 -49.34 -6.28 1.85
C ASN A 319 -49.24 -7.13 3.12
N GLN A 320 -48.45 -8.21 3.07
CA GLN A 320 -47.84 -8.79 4.28
C GLN A 320 -46.42 -9.35 3.94
N PRO A 321 -45.46 -9.20 4.86
CA PRO A 321 -44.07 -9.63 4.66
C PRO A 321 -43.91 -11.14 4.89
N ARG A 322 -43.11 -11.77 4.05
CA ARG A 322 -42.80 -13.22 4.13
C ARG A 322 -41.82 -13.49 5.26
N HIS A 323 -42.28 -14.23 6.25
CA HIS A 323 -41.45 -14.94 7.20
C HIS A 323 -40.69 -16.06 6.51
N ILE A 324 -39.37 -16.11 6.77
CA ILE A 324 -38.53 -17.26 6.43
C ILE A 324 -38.72 -18.30 7.53
N VAL A 325 -39.24 -19.44 7.12
CA VAL A 325 -39.38 -20.62 7.97
C VAL A 325 -38.07 -21.42 7.86
N ILE A 326 -37.41 -21.57 9.00
CA ILE A 326 -36.30 -22.51 9.20
C ILE A 326 -36.95 -23.88 9.38
N LEU A 327 -36.71 -24.80 8.47
CA LEU A 327 -37.06 -26.22 8.63
C LEU A 327 -35.90 -26.93 9.31
N ASP A 328 -36.10 -27.26 10.57
CA ASP A 328 -35.39 -28.33 11.27
C ASP A 328 -35.74 -29.67 10.58
N SER A 329 -34.74 -30.43 10.20
CA SER A 329 -34.88 -31.83 9.85
C SER A 329 -33.94 -32.67 10.70
N ASP A 330 -34.36 -32.95 11.90
CA ASP A 330 -33.99 -34.18 12.58
C ASP A 330 -34.87 -35.31 12.09
N SER A 331 -34.24 -36.43 11.89
CA SER A 331 -34.68 -37.83 11.88
C SER A 331 -34.57 -38.59 10.58
N ALA A 332 -33.84 -39.63 10.71
CA ALA A 332 -33.90 -40.94 10.08
C ALA A 332 -32.89 -41.29 8.98
N LYS A 333 -31.97 -42.03 9.43
CA LYS A 333 -31.28 -43.25 9.01
C LYS A 333 -29.80 -43.08 8.71
#